data_69da2124f59be948bd1edbbecde90912
#
_entry.id   69da2124f59be948bd1edbbecde90912
#
_cell.length_a   1.000
_cell.length_b   1.000
_cell.length_c   1.000
_cell.angle_alpha   90.00
_cell.angle_beta   90.00
_cell.angle_gamma   90.00
#
_symmetry.space_group_name_H-M   'P 1'
#
loop_
_entity.id
_entity.type
_entity.pdbx_description
1 polymer ?
#
loop_
_entity_poly.entity_id
_entity_poly.type
_entity_poly.pdbx_seq_one_letter_code
_entity_poly.pdbx_strand_id
1 'polypeptide(L)'
;MRLIAALALACLLVVPARAEVVSVPLPGASEPTQTFLWEAKAGKKVLIMIPGGEGHLGLAPGRTSLGGFYGSVLGPLAESALTSGTTHVVVFDSPHALPVGTTYPVSRAGADHLARIESVVRFYKARFGKPVWLMGHSNGAVSVAEFIRRNPDLVDGAIFSSSRSGVQVAPSVSFPVLFLHHQLDGCAGADPRSDLRLIDQLRAAGKRNVSFVWLRGGSPEQKSPCASGYHMFFGAEADAFKAIDAFITAYD
;
A
#
# COMPACT_ATOMS: atom_id res chain seq x y z
N MET A 1 -44.49 19.42 -42.56
CA MET A 1 -43.36 19.70 -41.66
C MET A 1 -42.93 18.42 -41.01
N ARG A 2 -41.81 17.84 -41.38
CA ARG A 2 -41.24 16.62 -40.78
C ARG A 2 -40.13 17.06 -39.82
N LEU A 3 -40.32 16.84 -38.49
CA LEU A 3 -39.25 17.04 -37.52
C LEU A 3 -38.26 15.88 -37.65
N ILE A 4 -37.01 16.20 -37.96
CA ILE A 4 -35.87 15.28 -37.89
C ILE A 4 -35.32 15.42 -36.47
N ALA A 5 -35.54 14.38 -35.64
CA ALA A 5 -34.91 14.30 -34.33
C ALA A 5 -33.44 13.84 -34.53
N ALA A 6 -32.50 14.74 -34.26
CA ALA A 6 -31.09 14.42 -34.25
C ALA A 6 -30.75 13.64 -32.98
N LEU A 7 -30.44 12.35 -33.11
CA LEU A 7 -29.93 11.52 -32.03
C LEU A 7 -28.45 11.87 -31.83
N ALA A 8 -28.12 12.59 -30.74
CA ALA A 8 -26.75 12.85 -30.37
C ALA A 8 -26.16 11.55 -29.76
N LEU A 9 -25.35 10.84 -30.51
CA LEU A 9 -24.57 9.68 -30.04
C LEU A 9 -23.44 10.18 -29.16
N ALA A 10 -23.63 10.13 -27.84
CA ALA A 10 -22.55 10.40 -26.87
C ALA A 10 -21.54 9.27 -26.97
N CYS A 11 -20.44 9.47 -27.69
CA CYS A 11 -19.27 8.59 -27.63
C CYS A 11 -18.69 8.66 -26.21
N LEU A 12 -18.99 7.67 -25.38
CA LEU A 12 -18.27 7.41 -24.16
C LEU A 12 -16.82 7.06 -24.56
N LEU A 13 -15.92 8.02 -24.45
CA LEU A 13 -14.50 7.78 -24.56
C LEU A 13 -14.10 6.83 -23.41
N VAL A 14 -13.95 5.55 -23.74
CA VAL A 14 -13.36 4.58 -22.83
C VAL A 14 -11.89 4.95 -22.71
N VAL A 15 -11.54 5.70 -21.66
CA VAL A 15 -10.13 5.96 -21.33
C VAL A 15 -9.52 4.60 -20.99
N PRO A 16 -8.46 4.16 -21.70
CA PRO A 16 -7.80 2.91 -21.35
C PRO A 16 -7.25 3.00 -19.92
N ALA A 17 -7.38 1.90 -19.19
CA ALA A 17 -6.75 1.75 -17.89
C ALA A 17 -5.24 2.01 -18.03
N ARG A 18 -4.68 2.86 -17.18
CA ARG A 18 -3.31 3.35 -17.33
C ARG A 18 -2.44 2.87 -16.18
N ALA A 19 -1.29 2.29 -16.54
CA ALA A 19 -0.21 1.99 -15.61
C ALA A 19 1.01 2.85 -15.97
N GLU A 20 1.47 3.67 -15.03
CA GLU A 20 2.54 4.65 -15.30
C GLU A 20 3.34 5.02 -14.07
N VAL A 21 4.56 5.51 -14.31
CA VAL A 21 5.34 6.22 -13.28
C VAL A 21 4.88 7.67 -13.22
N VAL A 22 4.55 8.12 -12.02
CA VAL A 22 4.14 9.50 -11.73
C VAL A 22 5.17 10.14 -10.79
N SER A 23 5.71 11.28 -11.20
CA SER A 23 6.63 12.09 -10.39
C SER A 23 5.82 13.03 -9.48
N VAL A 24 5.96 12.86 -8.18
CA VAL A 24 5.30 13.69 -7.16
C VAL A 24 6.30 14.67 -6.58
N PRO A 25 6.13 15.98 -6.77
CA PRO A 25 7.06 16.98 -6.25
C PRO A 25 6.99 17.06 -4.73
N LEU A 26 8.14 17.27 -4.10
CA LEU A 26 8.24 17.67 -2.69
C LEU A 26 8.85 19.09 -2.64
N PRO A 27 8.11 20.10 -2.15
CA PRO A 27 8.64 21.46 -2.05
C PRO A 27 9.94 21.51 -1.26
N GLY A 28 10.97 22.14 -1.83
CA GLY A 28 12.30 22.25 -1.22
C GLY A 28 13.22 21.04 -1.43
N ALA A 29 12.75 19.93 -1.98
CA ALA A 29 13.62 18.81 -2.34
C ALA A 29 14.20 19.00 -3.75
N SER A 30 15.43 18.49 -3.96
CA SER A 30 16.12 18.54 -5.27
C SER A 30 15.51 17.58 -6.30
N GLU A 31 14.79 16.56 -5.83
CA GLU A 31 14.20 15.53 -6.68
C GLU A 31 12.79 15.13 -6.22
N PRO A 32 11.89 14.81 -7.15
CA PRO A 32 10.56 14.33 -6.83
C PRO A 32 10.59 12.92 -6.24
N THR A 33 9.49 12.53 -5.60
CA THR A 33 9.22 11.14 -5.25
C THR A 33 8.56 10.45 -6.43
N GLN A 34 9.14 9.35 -6.89
CA GLN A 34 8.52 8.54 -7.93
C GLN A 34 7.48 7.61 -7.33
N THR A 35 6.39 7.41 -8.05
CA THR A 35 5.36 6.43 -7.70
C THR A 35 4.97 5.65 -8.95
N PHE A 36 4.54 4.39 -8.77
CA PHE A 36 3.95 3.62 -9.85
C PHE A 36 2.44 3.56 -9.62
N LEU A 37 1.66 4.06 -10.56
CA LEU A 37 0.20 4.12 -10.48
C LEU A 37 -0.44 3.09 -11.41
N TRP A 38 -1.37 2.30 -10.89
CA TRP A 38 -2.43 1.66 -11.67
C TRP A 38 -3.74 2.42 -11.42
N GLU A 39 -4.24 3.08 -12.45
CA GLU A 39 -5.44 3.89 -12.36
C GLU A 39 -6.70 3.05 -12.63
N ALA A 40 -7.58 2.94 -11.65
CA ALA A 40 -8.84 2.21 -11.76
C ALA A 40 -9.87 2.98 -12.60
N LYS A 41 -10.64 2.28 -13.43
CA LYS A 41 -11.70 2.89 -14.28
C LYS A 41 -12.83 3.53 -13.47
N ALA A 42 -13.17 2.93 -12.33
CA ALA A 42 -14.25 3.38 -11.46
C ALA A 42 -13.74 3.63 -10.03
N GLY A 43 -12.56 4.25 -9.92
CA GLY A 43 -11.86 4.41 -8.64
C GLY A 43 -12.68 5.14 -7.58
N LYS A 44 -12.91 4.47 -6.46
CA LYS A 44 -13.56 4.99 -5.26
C LYS A 44 -12.55 5.29 -4.16
N LYS A 45 -11.41 4.64 -4.18
CA LYS A 45 -10.34 4.74 -3.17
C LYS A 45 -8.96 4.73 -3.81
N VAL A 46 -7.98 5.15 -3.06
CA VAL A 46 -6.55 5.06 -3.42
C VAL A 46 -5.85 4.21 -2.37
N LEU A 47 -5.15 3.16 -2.77
CA LEU A 47 -4.24 2.39 -1.94
C LEU A 47 -2.81 2.77 -2.30
N ILE A 48 -2.07 3.35 -1.35
CA ILE A 48 -0.66 3.68 -1.51
C ILE A 48 0.16 2.66 -0.71
N MET A 49 1.02 1.92 -1.40
CA MET A 49 1.90 0.94 -0.79
C MET A 49 3.30 1.52 -0.56
N ILE A 50 3.79 1.39 0.67
CA ILE A 50 5.15 1.73 1.08
C ILE A 50 5.99 0.45 1.11
N PRO A 51 7.01 0.33 0.26
CA PRO A 51 7.83 -0.88 0.15
C PRO A 51 8.66 -1.20 1.38
N GLY A 52 8.92 -2.50 1.58
CA GLY A 52 9.87 -3.03 2.55
C GLY A 52 11.34 -2.86 2.12
N GLY A 53 12.25 -3.63 2.75
CA GLY A 53 13.68 -3.59 2.45
C GLY A 53 14.25 -2.17 2.54
N GLU A 54 14.95 -1.76 1.50
CA GLU A 54 15.53 -0.41 1.35
C GLU A 54 14.51 0.64 0.87
N GLY A 55 13.32 0.22 0.45
CA GLY A 55 12.25 1.12 -0.01
C GLY A 55 12.51 1.79 -1.35
N HIS A 56 13.63 1.52 -1.99
CA HIS A 56 14.02 2.04 -3.31
C HIS A 56 13.79 0.98 -4.40
N LEU A 57 13.00 1.34 -5.40
CA LEU A 57 12.62 0.47 -6.51
C LEU A 57 13.28 0.90 -7.84
N GLY A 58 13.89 2.06 -7.87
CA GLY A 58 14.50 2.65 -9.07
C GLY A 58 13.47 2.93 -10.16
N LEU A 59 12.32 3.48 -9.80
CA LEU A 59 11.31 3.87 -10.77
C LEU A 59 11.81 5.03 -11.62
N ALA A 60 11.64 4.91 -12.93
CA ALA A 60 11.98 5.96 -13.88
C ALA A 60 10.79 6.26 -14.80
N PRO A 61 10.64 7.51 -15.26
CA PRO A 61 9.60 7.88 -16.23
C PRO A 61 9.60 6.95 -17.45
N GLY A 62 8.41 6.61 -17.93
CA GLY A 62 8.23 5.71 -19.07
C GLY A 62 8.16 4.21 -18.74
N ARG A 63 8.43 3.82 -17.49
CA ARG A 63 8.23 2.44 -17.05
C ARG A 63 6.73 2.13 -16.95
N THR A 64 6.30 0.99 -17.51
CA THR A 64 4.89 0.60 -17.61
C THR A 64 4.56 -0.68 -16.83
N SER A 65 5.54 -1.28 -16.13
CA SER A 65 5.36 -2.49 -15.33
C SER A 65 6.23 -2.51 -14.09
N LEU A 66 5.76 -3.16 -13.03
CA LEU A 66 6.55 -3.53 -11.86
C LEU A 66 6.87 -5.02 -11.89
N GLY A 67 8.10 -5.37 -11.52
CA GLY A 67 8.51 -6.75 -11.34
C GLY A 67 8.53 -7.19 -9.87
N GLY A 68 8.92 -8.46 -9.65
CA GLY A 68 9.11 -9.03 -8.32
C GLY A 68 7.84 -9.05 -7.47
N PHE A 69 8.01 -8.97 -6.15
CA PHE A 69 6.92 -9.01 -5.18
C PHE A 69 5.82 -7.97 -5.47
N TYR A 70 6.20 -6.74 -5.75
CA TYR A 70 5.20 -5.68 -5.97
C TYR A 70 4.40 -5.89 -7.25
N GLY A 71 4.98 -6.53 -8.25
CA GLY A 71 4.26 -6.96 -9.45
C GLY A 71 3.38 -8.19 -9.21
N SER A 72 3.84 -9.18 -8.43
CA SER A 72 3.11 -10.42 -8.21
C SER A 72 1.99 -10.30 -7.17
N VAL A 73 2.20 -9.58 -6.08
CA VAL A 73 1.16 -9.39 -5.04
C VAL A 73 0.20 -8.27 -5.39
N LEU A 74 0.72 -7.12 -5.79
CA LEU A 74 -0.11 -5.97 -6.14
C LEU A 74 -0.61 -5.98 -7.58
N GLY A 75 0.06 -6.70 -8.48
CA GLY A 75 -0.38 -6.84 -9.87
C GLY A 75 -1.80 -7.36 -10.01
N PRO A 76 -2.19 -8.48 -9.37
CA PRO A 76 -3.58 -8.96 -9.39
C PRO A 76 -4.58 -7.97 -8.80
N LEU A 77 -4.24 -7.29 -7.69
CA LEU A 77 -5.07 -6.21 -7.13
C LEU A 77 -5.19 -5.05 -8.12
N ALA A 78 -4.07 -4.65 -8.72
CA ALA A 78 -4.03 -3.59 -9.70
C ALA A 78 -4.77 -3.95 -10.99
N GLU A 79 -4.68 -5.18 -11.46
CA GLU A 79 -5.40 -5.66 -12.62
C GLU A 79 -6.91 -5.66 -12.36
N SER A 80 -7.36 -6.10 -11.21
CA SER A 80 -8.75 -5.98 -10.78
C SER A 80 -9.17 -4.51 -10.72
N ALA A 81 -8.34 -3.63 -10.15
CA ALA A 81 -8.59 -2.19 -10.11
C ALA A 81 -8.74 -1.58 -11.51
N LEU A 82 -7.90 -1.99 -12.46
CA LEU A 82 -7.92 -1.48 -13.83
C LEU A 82 -9.10 -1.98 -14.66
N THR A 83 -9.54 -3.22 -14.44
CA THR A 83 -10.58 -3.86 -15.27
C THR A 83 -11.99 -3.58 -14.77
N SER A 84 -12.27 -3.82 -13.51
CA SER A 84 -13.60 -3.67 -12.90
C SER A 84 -13.52 -3.09 -11.48
N GLY A 85 -12.31 -2.92 -10.96
CA GLY A 85 -12.07 -2.53 -9.59
C GLY A 85 -12.37 -1.07 -9.30
N THR A 86 -12.43 -0.81 -8.01
CA THR A 86 -12.77 0.49 -7.44
C THR A 86 -11.61 1.15 -6.71
N THR A 87 -10.42 0.53 -6.77
CA THR A 87 -9.24 1.00 -6.02
C THR A 87 -8.11 1.39 -6.98
N HIS A 88 -7.71 2.67 -6.98
CA HIS A 88 -6.44 3.08 -7.58
C HIS A 88 -5.31 2.51 -6.73
N VAL A 89 -4.32 1.89 -7.36
CA VAL A 89 -3.17 1.31 -6.65
C VAL A 89 -1.92 2.10 -6.98
N VAL A 90 -1.20 2.51 -5.94
CA VAL A 90 0.03 3.30 -6.04
C VAL A 90 1.14 2.61 -5.28
N VAL A 91 2.32 2.47 -5.87
CA VAL A 91 3.52 2.03 -5.15
C VAL A 91 4.47 3.20 -5.02
N PHE A 92 4.84 3.52 -3.79
CA PHE A 92 5.80 4.56 -3.43
C PHE A 92 7.22 4.08 -3.71
N ASP A 93 8.09 4.97 -4.20
CA ASP A 93 9.51 4.71 -4.37
C ASP A 93 10.34 5.76 -3.62
N SER A 94 11.16 5.33 -2.67
CA SER A 94 12.14 6.23 -2.06
C SER A 94 13.19 6.63 -3.12
N PRO A 95 13.56 7.92 -3.24
CA PRO A 95 14.56 8.35 -4.21
C PRO A 95 15.90 7.63 -4.06
N HIS A 96 16.26 7.31 -2.82
CA HIS A 96 17.46 6.58 -2.46
C HIS A 96 17.13 5.39 -1.58
N ALA A 97 18.01 4.38 -1.60
CA ALA A 97 17.97 3.25 -0.69
C ALA A 97 18.05 3.73 0.77
N LEU A 98 17.06 3.33 1.57
CA LEU A 98 17.03 3.62 3.00
C LEU A 98 17.86 2.58 3.75
N PRO A 99 18.58 2.96 4.81
CA PRO A 99 19.29 2.02 5.66
C PRO A 99 18.41 0.87 6.14
N VAL A 100 18.96 -0.33 6.14
CA VAL A 100 18.35 -1.56 6.67
C VAL A 100 19.11 -2.04 7.91
N GLY A 101 18.75 -3.19 8.44
CA GLY A 101 19.38 -3.73 9.65
C GLY A 101 18.89 -3.02 10.90
N THR A 102 19.77 -2.66 11.81
CA THR A 102 19.42 -2.05 13.10
C THR A 102 19.00 -0.58 13.00
N THR A 103 19.33 0.09 11.90
CA THR A 103 19.07 1.53 11.69
C THR A 103 17.76 1.82 10.95
N TYR A 104 17.06 0.80 10.45
CA TYR A 104 15.83 0.99 9.68
C TYR A 104 14.74 1.79 10.43
N PRO A 105 14.56 1.67 11.76
CA PRO A 105 13.50 2.44 12.43
C PRO A 105 13.73 3.95 12.32
N VAL A 106 14.97 4.38 12.45
CA VAL A 106 15.33 5.80 12.37
C VAL A 106 15.13 6.33 10.95
N SER A 107 15.57 5.60 9.92
CA SER A 107 15.41 6.02 8.53
C SER A 107 13.95 6.06 8.10
N ARG A 108 13.15 5.07 8.54
CA ARG A 108 11.72 5.01 8.23
C ARG A 108 10.87 6.05 8.97
N ALA A 109 11.36 6.56 10.10
CA ALA A 109 10.77 7.67 10.87
C ALA A 109 11.38 9.04 10.51
N GLY A 110 12.34 9.09 9.59
CA GLY A 110 13.06 10.29 9.19
C GLY A 110 12.16 11.37 8.58
N ALA A 111 12.43 12.62 8.87
CA ALA A 111 11.57 13.74 8.46
C ALA A 111 11.40 13.84 6.95
N ASP A 112 12.48 13.70 6.16
CA ASP A 112 12.40 13.72 4.69
C ASP A 112 11.54 12.57 4.16
N HIS A 113 11.75 11.34 4.65
CA HIS A 113 10.96 10.18 4.22
C HIS A 113 9.47 10.36 4.51
N LEU A 114 9.11 10.84 5.70
CA LEU A 114 7.72 11.08 6.07
C LEU A 114 7.10 12.26 5.30
N ALA A 115 7.86 13.31 5.02
CA ALA A 115 7.41 14.42 4.18
C ALA A 115 7.13 13.97 2.74
N ARG A 116 7.93 13.03 2.20
CA ARG A 116 7.68 12.42 0.88
C ARG A 116 6.40 11.59 0.87
N ILE A 117 6.15 10.79 1.92
CA ILE A 117 4.89 10.06 2.05
C ILE A 117 3.73 11.04 2.13
N GLU A 118 3.84 12.11 2.92
CA GLU A 118 2.80 13.14 3.02
C GLU A 118 2.52 13.80 1.67
N SER A 119 3.54 14.17 0.93
CA SER A 119 3.42 14.75 -0.40
C SER A 119 2.66 13.82 -1.35
N VAL A 120 3.00 12.53 -1.34
CA VAL A 120 2.33 11.51 -2.17
C VAL A 120 0.87 11.32 -1.75
N VAL A 121 0.57 11.24 -0.46
CA VAL A 121 -0.80 11.15 0.06
C VAL A 121 -1.64 12.35 -0.38
N ARG A 122 -1.13 13.57 -0.17
CA ARG A 122 -1.82 14.81 -0.56
C ARG A 122 -2.01 14.90 -2.07
N PHE A 123 -1.00 14.53 -2.85
CA PHE A 123 -1.07 14.54 -4.30
C PHE A 123 -2.20 13.64 -4.81
N TYR A 124 -2.27 12.39 -4.37
CA TYR A 124 -3.30 11.47 -4.84
C TYR A 124 -4.68 11.78 -4.26
N LYS A 125 -4.75 12.30 -3.04
CA LYS A 125 -6.00 12.80 -2.46
C LYS A 125 -6.56 13.97 -3.28
N ALA A 126 -5.70 14.89 -3.72
CA ALA A 126 -6.09 15.99 -4.60
C ALA A 126 -6.43 15.52 -6.02
N ARG A 127 -5.62 14.61 -6.61
CA ARG A 127 -5.83 14.11 -7.97
C ARG A 127 -7.17 13.39 -8.15
N PHE A 128 -7.55 12.57 -7.19
CA PHE A 128 -8.73 11.71 -7.32
C PHE A 128 -9.93 12.18 -6.48
N GLY A 129 -9.74 13.00 -5.45
CA GLY A 129 -10.81 13.39 -4.53
C GLY A 129 -11.41 12.20 -3.78
N LYS A 130 -10.60 11.18 -3.46
CA LYS A 130 -11.04 9.91 -2.89
C LYS A 130 -10.33 9.61 -1.57
N PRO A 131 -10.92 8.75 -0.70
CA PRO A 131 -10.26 8.22 0.49
C PRO A 131 -8.92 7.58 0.15
N VAL A 132 -7.91 7.81 1.00
CA VAL A 132 -6.55 7.28 0.81
C VAL A 132 -6.24 6.28 1.91
N TRP A 133 -5.82 5.09 1.49
CA TRP A 133 -5.37 4.01 2.34
C TRP A 133 -3.85 3.83 2.21
N LEU A 134 -3.19 3.59 3.33
CA LEU A 134 -1.77 3.25 3.32
C LEU A 134 -1.56 1.77 3.60
N MET A 135 -0.68 1.14 2.85
CA MET A 135 -0.20 -0.22 3.10
C MET A 135 1.32 -0.19 3.28
N GLY A 136 1.82 -0.77 4.34
CA GLY A 136 3.26 -0.96 4.57
C GLY A 136 3.62 -2.43 4.58
N HIS A 137 4.61 -2.84 3.77
CA HIS A 137 5.15 -4.19 3.81
C HIS A 137 6.48 -4.21 4.54
N SER A 138 6.67 -5.15 5.48
CA SER A 138 7.96 -5.34 6.19
C SER A 138 8.44 -4.01 6.83
N ASN A 139 9.63 -3.50 6.47
CA ASN A 139 10.14 -2.20 6.92
C ASN A 139 9.20 -1.03 6.53
N GLY A 140 8.42 -1.15 5.45
CA GLY A 140 7.42 -0.15 5.07
C GLY A 140 6.30 0.00 6.09
N ALA A 141 6.01 -1.05 6.87
CA ALA A 141 5.05 -0.99 7.98
C ALA A 141 5.47 0.03 9.05
N VAL A 142 6.77 0.18 9.30
CA VAL A 142 7.29 1.21 10.22
C VAL A 142 7.03 2.61 9.68
N SER A 143 7.24 2.81 8.37
CA SER A 143 6.93 4.09 7.72
C SER A 143 5.45 4.46 7.86
N VAL A 144 4.56 3.50 7.61
CA VAL A 144 3.11 3.71 7.74
C VAL A 144 2.74 4.02 9.19
N ALA A 145 3.24 3.24 10.16
CA ALA A 145 2.97 3.46 11.58
C ALA A 145 3.42 4.85 12.05
N GLU A 146 4.64 5.26 11.69
CA GLU A 146 5.16 6.59 12.03
C GLU A 146 4.40 7.71 11.34
N PHE A 147 4.00 7.50 10.09
CA PHE A 147 3.22 8.48 9.34
C PHE A 147 1.84 8.70 9.97
N ILE A 148 1.06 7.63 10.21
CA ILE A 148 -0.28 7.76 10.78
C ILE A 148 -0.28 8.25 12.23
N ARG A 149 0.79 8.02 12.98
CA ARG A 149 0.97 8.59 14.31
C ARG A 149 1.06 10.12 14.29
N ARG A 150 1.69 10.69 13.25
CA ARG A 150 1.88 12.14 13.09
C ARG A 150 0.75 12.80 12.33
N ASN A 151 0.12 12.09 11.39
CA ASN A 151 -0.84 12.61 10.44
C ASN A 151 -2.10 11.71 10.35
N PRO A 152 -2.81 11.44 11.47
CA PRO A 152 -3.92 10.49 11.46
C PRO A 152 -5.09 10.94 10.57
N ASP A 153 -5.26 12.25 10.37
CA ASP A 153 -6.38 12.82 9.59
C ASP A 153 -6.14 12.83 8.08
N LEU A 154 -4.95 12.42 7.63
CA LEU A 154 -4.62 12.42 6.20
C LEU A 154 -5.02 11.11 5.50
N VAL A 155 -5.30 10.04 6.24
CA VAL A 155 -5.61 8.72 5.70
C VAL A 155 -6.91 8.17 6.26
N ASP A 156 -7.51 7.27 5.51
CA ASP A 156 -8.83 6.72 5.78
C ASP A 156 -8.75 5.21 6.14
N GLY A 157 -7.56 4.61 6.11
CA GLY A 157 -7.29 3.24 6.52
C GLY A 157 -5.82 2.87 6.43
N ALA A 158 -5.41 1.81 7.16
CA ALA A 158 -4.05 1.32 7.15
C ALA A 158 -3.97 -0.21 7.08
N ILE A 159 -2.99 -0.73 6.33
CA ILE A 159 -2.71 -2.16 6.18
C ILE A 159 -1.23 -2.41 6.52
N PHE A 160 -1.00 -3.33 7.42
CA PHE A 160 0.33 -3.78 7.84
C PHE A 160 0.55 -5.21 7.33
N SER A 161 1.44 -5.35 6.36
CA SER A 161 1.71 -6.61 5.66
C SER A 161 3.08 -7.13 6.04
N SER A 162 3.16 -8.37 6.55
CA SER A 162 4.41 -8.97 7.08
C SER A 162 5.20 -7.97 7.91
N SER A 163 4.52 -7.30 8.84
CA SER A 163 5.04 -6.10 9.50
C SER A 163 6.26 -6.41 10.38
N ARG A 164 7.14 -5.42 10.52
CA ARG A 164 8.26 -5.51 11.47
C ARG A 164 7.73 -5.60 12.90
N SER A 165 8.34 -6.48 13.68
CA SER A 165 8.08 -6.58 15.11
C SER A 165 8.30 -5.23 15.79
N GLY A 166 7.39 -4.85 16.70
CA GLY A 166 7.47 -3.58 17.42
C GLY A 166 6.82 -2.38 16.72
N VAL A 167 6.19 -2.57 15.57
CA VAL A 167 5.27 -1.57 15.00
C VAL A 167 4.22 -1.19 16.04
N GLN A 168 3.91 0.10 16.15
CA GLN A 168 2.93 0.63 17.09
C GLN A 168 1.82 1.37 16.33
N VAL A 169 0.58 1.17 16.77
CA VAL A 169 -0.59 1.91 16.29
C VAL A 169 -1.28 2.52 17.51
N ALA A 170 -1.56 3.81 17.48
CA ALA A 170 -2.26 4.45 18.58
C ALA A 170 -3.73 3.98 18.64
N PRO A 171 -4.28 3.67 19.82
CA PRO A 171 -5.69 3.31 19.97
C PRO A 171 -6.65 4.40 19.49
N SER A 172 -6.23 5.67 19.54
CA SER A 172 -6.99 6.84 19.10
C SER A 172 -7.18 6.95 17.59
N VAL A 173 -6.46 6.16 16.79
CA VAL A 173 -6.65 6.10 15.34
C VAL A 173 -8.09 5.65 15.03
N SER A 174 -8.88 6.50 14.37
CA SER A 174 -10.32 6.29 14.14
C SER A 174 -10.62 5.36 12.97
N PHE A 175 -9.76 5.35 11.95
CA PHE A 175 -9.94 4.55 10.73
C PHE A 175 -9.64 3.05 10.95
N PRO A 176 -10.10 2.17 10.04
CA PRO A 176 -9.86 0.72 10.11
C PRO A 176 -8.39 0.35 9.87
N VAL A 177 -7.95 -0.70 10.54
CA VAL A 177 -6.58 -1.23 10.45
C VAL A 177 -6.61 -2.74 10.21
N LEU A 178 -5.87 -3.20 9.19
CA LEU A 178 -5.64 -4.60 8.90
C LEU A 178 -4.18 -4.97 9.17
N PHE A 179 -3.97 -6.10 9.84
CA PHE A 179 -2.69 -6.80 9.84
C PHE A 179 -2.82 -8.08 9.01
N LEU A 180 -1.87 -8.28 8.10
CA LEU A 180 -1.82 -9.42 7.18
C LEU A 180 -0.45 -10.09 7.30
N HIS A 181 -0.40 -11.38 7.69
CA HIS A 181 0.84 -12.07 7.91
C HIS A 181 0.76 -13.55 7.50
N HIS A 182 1.83 -14.09 6.95
CA HIS A 182 1.89 -15.53 6.69
C HIS A 182 2.26 -16.28 7.97
N GLN A 183 1.55 -17.40 8.26
CA GLN A 183 1.76 -18.14 9.52
C GLN A 183 3.15 -18.76 9.67
N LEU A 184 3.83 -19.01 8.57
CA LEU A 184 5.17 -19.59 8.49
C LEU A 184 6.24 -18.55 8.12
N ASP A 185 5.97 -17.26 8.31
CA ASP A 185 6.96 -16.21 8.06
C ASP A 185 8.18 -16.43 8.96
N GLY A 186 9.32 -16.71 8.35
CA GLY A 186 10.59 -16.98 9.02
C GLY A 186 11.52 -15.76 9.12
N CYS A 187 11.08 -14.58 8.70
CA CYS A 187 11.87 -13.36 8.82
C CYS A 187 12.02 -12.95 10.29
N ALA A 188 13.24 -13.04 10.83
CA ALA A 188 13.52 -12.86 12.25
C ALA A 188 13.05 -11.51 12.83
N GLY A 189 12.92 -10.49 12.00
CA GLY A 189 12.45 -9.18 12.43
C GLY A 189 10.96 -8.93 12.19
N ALA A 190 10.18 -9.95 11.79
CA ALA A 190 8.78 -9.84 11.43
C ALA A 190 7.95 -10.97 12.07
N ASP A 191 8.05 -11.11 13.40
CA ASP A 191 7.31 -12.14 14.13
C ASP A 191 5.80 -11.79 14.18
N PRO A 192 4.92 -12.59 13.55
CA PRO A 192 3.48 -12.33 13.53
C PRO A 192 2.82 -12.30 14.91
N ARG A 193 3.45 -12.92 15.93
CA ARG A 193 2.97 -12.84 17.31
C ARG A 193 3.05 -11.43 17.88
N SER A 194 3.92 -10.56 17.35
CA SER A 194 3.96 -9.16 17.76
C SER A 194 2.72 -8.40 17.29
N ASP A 195 2.24 -8.69 16.09
CA ASP A 195 1.01 -8.10 15.55
C ASP A 195 -0.21 -8.55 16.37
N LEU A 196 -0.29 -9.83 16.70
CA LEU A 196 -1.38 -10.34 17.55
C LEU A 196 -1.42 -9.65 18.93
N ARG A 197 -0.27 -9.51 19.58
CA ARG A 197 -0.18 -8.79 20.87
C ARG A 197 -0.62 -7.32 20.73
N LEU A 198 -0.22 -6.65 19.65
CA LEU A 198 -0.64 -5.28 19.38
C LEU A 198 -2.15 -5.19 19.17
N ILE A 199 -2.73 -6.12 18.41
CA ILE A 199 -4.18 -6.16 18.18
C ILE A 199 -4.94 -6.37 19.49
N ASP A 200 -4.49 -7.27 20.35
CA ASP A 200 -5.12 -7.48 21.65
C ASP A 200 -5.05 -6.22 22.54
N GLN A 201 -3.92 -5.50 22.52
CA GLN A 201 -3.79 -4.21 23.21
C GLN A 201 -4.74 -3.15 22.63
N LEU A 202 -4.85 -3.06 21.29
CA LEU A 202 -5.76 -2.13 20.62
C LEU A 202 -7.23 -2.43 20.97
N ARG A 203 -7.61 -3.70 20.96
CA ARG A 203 -8.97 -4.15 21.33
C ARG A 203 -9.29 -3.88 22.79
N ALA A 204 -8.34 -4.14 23.69
CA ALA A 204 -8.46 -3.83 25.12
C ALA A 204 -8.61 -2.31 25.36
N ALA A 205 -7.97 -1.48 24.53
CA ALA A 205 -8.12 -0.03 24.55
C ALA A 205 -9.38 0.48 23.82
N GLY A 206 -10.28 -0.41 23.39
CA GLY A 206 -11.57 -0.07 22.80
C GLY A 206 -11.59 0.06 21.27
N LYS A 207 -10.47 -0.13 20.58
CA LYS A 207 -10.44 -0.10 19.12
C LYS A 207 -11.11 -1.35 18.53
N ARG A 208 -12.28 -1.18 17.88
CA ARG A 208 -13.06 -2.29 17.33
C ARG A 208 -12.77 -2.59 15.86
N ASN A 209 -12.35 -1.59 15.09
CA ASN A 209 -12.07 -1.69 13.65
C ASN A 209 -10.61 -2.10 13.38
N VAL A 210 -10.13 -3.14 14.07
CA VAL A 210 -8.83 -3.77 13.86
C VAL A 210 -9.02 -5.25 13.52
N SER A 211 -8.43 -5.67 12.42
CA SER A 211 -8.53 -7.03 11.87
C SER A 211 -7.16 -7.67 11.71
N PHE A 212 -7.13 -9.00 11.74
CA PHE A 212 -5.96 -9.80 11.44
C PHE A 212 -6.32 -10.91 10.45
N VAL A 213 -5.47 -11.13 9.45
CA VAL A 213 -5.62 -12.22 8.49
C VAL A 213 -4.34 -13.05 8.45
N TRP A 214 -4.51 -14.36 8.71
CA TRP A 214 -3.47 -15.34 8.46
C TRP A 214 -3.46 -15.76 7.00
N LEU A 215 -2.31 -15.62 6.35
CA LEU A 215 -2.06 -16.27 5.08
C LEU A 215 -1.49 -17.67 5.32
N ARG A 216 -1.86 -18.59 4.45
CA ARG A 216 -1.45 -19.99 4.46
C ARG A 216 -1.12 -20.45 3.04
N GLY A 217 -0.49 -21.62 2.93
CA GLY A 217 -0.07 -22.14 1.62
C GLY A 217 1.21 -21.47 1.12
N GLY A 218 1.40 -21.44 -0.18
CA GLY A 218 2.60 -20.88 -0.79
C GLY A 218 3.84 -21.77 -0.66
N SER A 219 5.01 -21.18 -0.85
CA SER A 219 6.29 -21.87 -0.88
C SER A 219 7.27 -21.31 0.14
N PRO A 220 8.16 -22.13 0.73
CA PRO A 220 9.21 -21.66 1.60
C PRO A 220 10.18 -20.74 0.87
N GLU A 221 10.98 -20.02 1.63
CA GLU A 221 12.05 -19.18 1.07
C GLU A 221 13.06 -20.00 0.29
N GLN A 222 13.55 -19.43 -0.81
CA GLN A 222 14.59 -20.06 -1.64
C GLN A 222 15.97 -19.41 -1.46
N LYS A 223 16.02 -18.23 -0.80
CA LYS A 223 17.25 -17.45 -0.62
C LYS A 223 17.38 -16.97 0.82
N SER A 224 16.51 -16.08 1.25
CA SER A 224 16.54 -15.43 2.55
C SER A 224 15.12 -15.34 3.10
N PRO A 225 14.90 -15.67 4.39
CA PRO A 225 13.56 -15.60 5.00
C PRO A 225 12.88 -14.24 4.85
N CYS A 226 13.66 -13.15 4.79
CA CYS A 226 13.10 -11.81 4.67
C CYS A 226 13.03 -11.26 3.23
N ALA A 227 13.56 -11.98 2.24
CA ALA A 227 13.61 -11.51 0.85
C ALA A 227 12.80 -12.40 -0.11
N SER A 228 12.23 -13.48 0.36
CA SER A 228 11.50 -14.44 -0.46
C SER A 228 10.50 -15.25 0.38
N GLY A 229 9.93 -16.29 -0.22
CA GLY A 229 9.11 -17.28 0.47
C GLY A 229 7.90 -16.67 1.17
N TYR A 230 7.63 -17.15 2.35
CA TYR A 230 6.43 -16.80 3.12
C TYR A 230 6.36 -15.34 3.55
N HIS A 231 7.52 -14.71 3.82
CA HIS A 231 7.56 -13.28 4.13
C HIS A 231 7.03 -12.42 2.97
N MET A 232 7.35 -12.84 1.74
CA MET A 232 6.94 -12.18 0.50
C MET A 232 5.67 -12.78 -0.10
N PHE A 233 4.95 -13.63 0.64
CA PHE A 233 3.72 -14.33 0.21
C PHE A 233 3.87 -15.15 -1.06
N PHE A 234 5.05 -15.67 -1.33
CA PHE A 234 5.33 -16.39 -2.55
C PHE A 234 4.46 -17.66 -2.69
N GLY A 235 3.65 -17.72 -3.74
CA GLY A 235 2.65 -18.76 -3.98
C GLY A 235 1.35 -18.62 -3.16
N ALA A 236 1.22 -17.52 -2.37
CA ALA A 236 0.01 -17.14 -1.66
C ALA A 236 -0.48 -15.73 -2.06
N GLU A 237 0.02 -15.20 -3.18
CA GLU A 237 -0.26 -13.83 -3.66
C GLU A 237 -1.75 -13.59 -3.88
N ALA A 238 -2.46 -14.58 -4.44
CA ALA A 238 -3.90 -14.47 -4.69
C ALA A 238 -4.71 -14.34 -3.39
N ASP A 239 -4.31 -15.05 -2.33
CA ASP A 239 -4.97 -14.96 -1.03
C ASP A 239 -4.65 -13.63 -0.33
N ALA A 240 -3.41 -13.15 -0.45
CA ALA A 240 -3.03 -11.82 0.04
C ALA A 240 -3.84 -10.72 -0.66
N PHE A 241 -3.92 -10.77 -1.99
CA PHE A 241 -4.74 -9.87 -2.79
C PHE A 241 -6.20 -9.87 -2.33
N LYS A 242 -6.81 -11.07 -2.25
CA LYS A 242 -8.20 -11.23 -1.86
C LYS A 242 -8.48 -10.67 -0.47
N ALA A 243 -7.57 -10.87 0.49
CA ALA A 243 -7.73 -10.33 1.84
C ALA A 243 -7.65 -8.81 1.88
N ILE A 244 -6.73 -8.20 1.12
CA ILE A 244 -6.58 -6.74 1.02
C ILE A 244 -7.81 -6.13 0.36
N ASP A 245 -8.24 -6.68 -0.78
CA ASP A 245 -9.39 -6.18 -1.54
C ASP A 245 -10.68 -6.27 -0.73
N ALA A 246 -10.95 -7.43 -0.10
CA ALA A 246 -12.10 -7.62 0.77
C ALA A 246 -12.11 -6.64 1.94
N PHE A 247 -10.96 -6.39 2.57
CA PHE A 247 -10.85 -5.44 3.67
C PHE A 247 -11.13 -4.01 3.22
N ILE A 248 -10.51 -3.56 2.13
CA ILE A 248 -10.73 -2.20 1.61
C ILE A 248 -12.20 -2.00 1.22
N THR A 249 -12.79 -3.00 0.56
CA THR A 249 -14.19 -2.95 0.07
C THR A 249 -15.21 -2.96 1.21
N ALA A 250 -14.92 -3.58 2.35
CA ALA A 250 -15.81 -3.60 3.51
C ALA A 250 -16.07 -2.21 4.12
N TYR A 251 -15.30 -1.20 3.71
CA TYR A 251 -15.43 0.20 4.17
C TYR A 251 -15.78 1.16 3.01
N ASP A 252 -16.52 0.67 2.01
CA ASP A 252 -17.09 1.47 0.91
C ASP A 252 -18.27 2.35 1.36
#